data_e4a36f0bf2afc0affc8ad5f6fa4a2923
#
_entry.id   e4a36f0bf2afc0affc8ad5f6fa4a2923
#
_cell.length_a   1.000
_cell.length_b   1.000
_cell.length_c   1.000
_cell.angle_alpha   90.00
_cell.angle_beta   90.00
_cell.angle_gamma   90.00
#
_symmetry.space_group_name_H-M   'P 1'
#
loop_
_entity.id
_entity.type
_entity.pdbx_description
1 polymer ?
#
loop_
_entity_poly.entity_id
_entity_poly.type
_entity_poly.pdbx_seq_one_letter_code
_entity_poly.pdbx_strand_id
1 'polypeptide(L)'
;MANLIFFDGGGSGIRAKSQITNSESIAKNFPGFTPGELPLVDYLANLIIDFAKSIDSDIDRAVLAVATLPADDQQYGDIAKLVLAKTNIKELWICSDSVSACAAAVEADGVVIAAGTGITALAVGKNRTMAHSLAGDGFLIGDEASAYWIGRMALNSALRARDRRGGDSELLAVACKHFDAEPYQLAHVVHQLDRSVNAIANFAKLVNELAVAGNEAAYEILDAAASEIVLIATTAKRECEG
;
A
#
# COMPACT_ATOMS: atom_id res chain seq x y z
N MET A 1 -3.22 31.41 6.40
CA MET A 1 -2.84 30.01 6.19
C MET A 1 -3.10 29.65 4.75
N ALA A 2 -2.35 28.72 4.16
CA ALA A 2 -2.62 28.26 2.80
C ALA A 2 -3.83 27.30 2.80
N ASN A 3 -4.65 27.37 1.75
CA ASN A 3 -5.75 26.45 1.51
C ASN A 3 -5.20 25.20 0.82
N LEU A 4 -5.34 24.06 1.47
CA LEU A 4 -4.71 22.81 1.05
C LEU A 4 -5.75 21.70 0.90
N ILE A 5 -5.50 20.81 -0.06
CA ILE A 5 -6.19 19.52 -0.13
C ILE A 5 -5.15 18.39 -0.19
N PHE A 6 -5.45 17.30 0.49
CA PHE A 6 -4.56 16.16 0.63
C PHE A 6 -5.27 14.89 0.19
N PHE A 7 -4.53 14.03 -0.47
CA PHE A 7 -4.95 12.69 -0.85
C PHE A 7 -3.89 11.71 -0.37
N ASP A 8 -4.30 10.69 0.33
CA ASP A 8 -3.41 9.67 0.87
C ASP A 8 -4.04 8.29 0.70
N GLY A 9 -3.29 7.35 0.14
CA GLY A 9 -3.79 6.00 0.01
C GLY A 9 -3.05 5.10 -0.97
N GLY A 10 -3.46 3.85 -0.94
CA GLY A 10 -2.89 2.77 -1.73
C GLY A 10 -3.92 2.02 -2.57
N GLY A 11 -3.59 0.79 -2.96
CA GLY A 11 -4.43 -0.03 -3.83
C GLY A 11 -5.82 -0.37 -3.26
N SER A 12 -6.04 -0.27 -1.94
CA SER A 12 -7.33 -0.53 -1.30
C SER A 12 -8.28 0.67 -1.30
N GLY A 13 -7.75 1.91 -1.38
CA GLY A 13 -8.54 3.14 -1.39
C GLY A 13 -7.69 4.39 -1.12
N ILE A 14 -8.25 5.54 -1.45
CA ILE A 14 -7.64 6.85 -1.27
C ILE A 14 -8.55 7.70 -0.39
N ARG A 15 -7.99 8.36 0.62
CA ARG A 15 -8.66 9.33 1.47
C ARG A 15 -8.28 10.73 1.01
N ALA A 16 -9.28 11.58 0.82
CA ALA A 16 -9.08 12.99 0.58
C ALA A 16 -9.53 13.81 1.79
N LYS A 17 -8.82 14.89 2.07
CA LYS A 17 -9.14 15.83 3.15
C LYS A 17 -8.79 17.24 2.74
N SER A 18 -9.64 18.21 3.11
CA SER A 18 -9.36 19.64 2.94
C SER A 18 -8.89 20.30 4.23
N GLN A 19 -8.05 21.30 4.09
CA GLN A 19 -7.69 22.26 5.12
C GLN A 19 -7.83 23.65 4.52
N ILE A 20 -9.00 24.27 4.73
CA ILE A 20 -9.36 25.56 4.15
C ILE A 20 -9.51 26.57 5.29
N THR A 21 -8.92 27.76 5.11
CA THR A 21 -8.98 28.82 6.11
C THR A 21 -10.42 29.26 6.34
N ASN A 22 -10.85 29.30 7.61
CA ASN A 22 -12.18 29.67 8.04
C ASN A 22 -13.33 28.77 7.54
N SER A 23 -13.04 27.54 7.15
CA SER A 23 -14.04 26.55 6.73
C SER A 23 -13.85 25.23 7.48
N GLU A 24 -14.93 24.46 7.61
CA GLU A 24 -14.83 23.10 8.12
C GLU A 24 -14.06 22.19 7.15
N SER A 25 -13.31 21.26 7.69
CA SER A 25 -12.58 20.27 6.89
C SER A 25 -13.55 19.29 6.24
N ILE A 26 -13.48 19.17 4.92
CA ILE A 26 -14.22 18.15 4.15
C ILE A 26 -13.32 16.92 4.04
N ALA A 27 -13.90 15.74 4.23
CA ALA A 27 -13.22 14.46 4.01
C ALA A 27 -14.06 13.56 3.10
N LYS A 28 -13.40 12.84 2.19
CA LYS A 28 -14.02 11.90 1.25
C LYS A 28 -13.13 10.70 1.01
N ASN A 29 -13.74 9.51 0.87
CA ASN A 29 -13.03 8.30 0.47
C ASN A 29 -13.33 7.99 -0.99
N PHE A 30 -12.30 7.52 -1.68
CA PHE A 30 -12.37 7.05 -3.07
C PHE A 30 -11.91 5.59 -3.15
N PRO A 31 -12.41 4.80 -4.11
CA PRO A 31 -11.88 3.46 -4.35
C PRO A 31 -10.40 3.54 -4.74
N GLY A 32 -9.63 2.49 -4.49
CA GLY A 32 -8.26 2.38 -4.99
C GLY A 32 -8.22 2.22 -6.50
N PHE A 33 -7.05 2.48 -7.09
CA PHE A 33 -6.85 2.27 -8.53
C PHE A 33 -7.03 0.79 -8.89
N THR A 34 -7.81 0.52 -9.93
CA THR A 34 -8.00 -0.81 -10.52
C THR A 34 -7.46 -0.81 -11.94
N PRO A 35 -6.37 -1.55 -12.22
CA PRO A 35 -5.87 -1.66 -13.58
C PRO A 35 -6.93 -2.19 -14.55
N GLY A 36 -7.06 -1.56 -15.72
CA GLY A 36 -8.00 -1.96 -16.77
C GLY A 36 -9.35 -1.24 -16.76
N GLU A 37 -9.73 -0.53 -15.71
CA GLU A 37 -10.96 0.28 -15.68
C GLU A 37 -10.75 1.65 -16.35
N LEU A 38 -9.71 2.37 -15.93
CA LEU A 38 -9.30 3.67 -16.49
C LEU A 38 -7.78 3.74 -16.58
N PRO A 39 -7.22 4.53 -17.53
CA PRO A 39 -5.81 4.89 -17.46
C PRO A 39 -5.48 5.58 -16.13
N LEU A 40 -4.30 5.31 -15.57
CA LEU A 40 -3.88 5.85 -14.28
C LEU A 40 -3.93 7.39 -14.25
N VAL A 41 -3.50 8.02 -15.34
CA VAL A 41 -3.52 9.50 -15.51
C VAL A 41 -4.93 10.05 -15.33
N ASP A 42 -5.91 9.45 -16.03
CA ASP A 42 -7.30 9.89 -15.96
C ASP A 42 -7.90 9.62 -14.57
N TYR A 43 -7.60 8.48 -13.98
CA TYR A 43 -8.05 8.13 -12.64
C TYR A 43 -7.56 9.15 -11.61
N LEU A 44 -6.26 9.43 -11.56
CA LEU A 44 -5.67 10.36 -10.59
C LEU A 44 -6.15 11.79 -10.82
N ALA A 45 -6.22 12.24 -12.07
CA ALA A 45 -6.73 13.56 -12.40
C ALA A 45 -8.20 13.74 -12.00
N ASN A 46 -9.07 12.77 -12.33
CA ASN A 46 -10.49 12.83 -12.00
C ASN A 46 -10.74 12.84 -10.49
N LEU A 47 -9.99 12.06 -9.72
CA LEU A 47 -10.07 12.02 -8.27
C LEU A 47 -9.80 13.41 -7.65
N ILE A 48 -8.75 14.10 -8.12
CA ILE A 48 -8.41 15.45 -7.65
C ILE A 48 -9.48 16.45 -8.07
N ILE A 49 -9.91 16.42 -9.34
CA ILE A 49 -10.93 17.32 -9.89
C ILE A 49 -12.26 17.16 -9.15
N ASP A 50 -12.69 15.93 -8.89
CA ASP A 50 -13.96 15.65 -8.22
C ASP A 50 -13.96 16.10 -6.76
N PHE A 51 -12.82 15.96 -6.07
CA PHE A 51 -12.71 16.48 -4.71
C PHE A 51 -12.64 18.00 -4.69
N ALA A 52 -11.86 18.62 -5.59
CA ALA A 52 -11.73 20.08 -5.68
C ALA A 52 -13.08 20.76 -5.94
N LYS A 53 -13.98 20.15 -6.73
CA LYS A 53 -15.36 20.68 -6.96
C LYS A 53 -16.21 20.75 -5.70
N SER A 54 -15.88 20.02 -4.65
CA SER A 54 -16.60 20.09 -3.36
C SER A 54 -16.10 21.23 -2.46
N ILE A 55 -15.06 21.96 -2.91
CA ILE A 55 -14.43 23.06 -2.16
C ILE A 55 -14.82 24.39 -2.81
N ASP A 56 -15.58 25.19 -2.06
CA ASP A 56 -15.99 26.54 -2.50
C ASP A 56 -14.94 27.61 -2.09
N SER A 57 -13.69 27.40 -2.51
CA SER A 57 -12.58 28.30 -2.23
C SER A 57 -11.43 28.03 -3.18
N ASP A 58 -10.58 29.05 -3.39
CA ASP A 58 -9.30 28.85 -4.07
C ASP A 58 -8.42 27.90 -3.29
N ILE A 59 -7.77 26.97 -3.99
CA ILE A 59 -6.89 25.97 -3.42
C ILE A 59 -5.45 26.33 -3.78
N ASP A 60 -4.65 26.63 -2.77
CA ASP A 60 -3.25 26.99 -3.00
C ASP A 60 -2.43 25.78 -3.42
N ARG A 61 -2.70 24.60 -2.82
CA ARG A 61 -1.96 23.37 -3.16
C ARG A 61 -2.80 22.12 -2.98
N ALA A 62 -2.66 21.20 -3.93
CA ALA A 62 -3.08 19.82 -3.80
C ALA A 62 -1.86 18.92 -3.62
N VAL A 63 -1.89 18.01 -2.65
CA VAL A 63 -0.86 17.00 -2.40
C VAL A 63 -1.47 15.62 -2.59
N LEU A 64 -0.98 14.88 -3.55
CA LEU A 64 -1.39 13.52 -3.86
C LEU A 64 -0.27 12.56 -3.46
N ALA A 65 -0.48 11.78 -2.39
CA ALA A 65 0.43 10.75 -1.90
C ALA A 65 -0.20 9.37 -2.12
N VAL A 66 0.32 8.62 -3.10
CA VAL A 66 -0.30 7.35 -3.54
C VAL A 66 0.73 6.26 -3.80
N ALA A 67 0.33 5.00 -3.56
CA ALA A 67 1.19 3.85 -3.80
C ALA A 67 1.45 3.60 -5.29
N THR A 68 0.45 3.87 -6.16
CA THR A 68 0.60 3.69 -7.61
C THR A 68 0.93 5.03 -8.25
N LEU A 69 2.20 5.23 -8.58
CA LEU A 69 2.70 6.46 -9.20
C LEU A 69 2.69 6.36 -10.73
N PRO A 70 2.61 7.52 -11.42
CA PRO A 70 2.87 7.60 -12.86
C PRO A 70 4.26 7.05 -13.23
N ALA A 71 4.36 6.46 -14.42
CA ALA A 71 5.58 5.77 -14.85
C ALA A 71 6.69 6.73 -15.32
N ASP A 72 6.33 7.94 -15.76
CA ASP A 72 7.27 8.89 -16.36
C ASP A 72 6.81 10.36 -16.21
N ASP A 73 7.72 11.26 -16.47
CA ASP A 73 7.49 12.72 -16.35
C ASP A 73 6.35 13.22 -17.26
N GLN A 74 6.10 12.57 -18.39
CA GLN A 74 5.02 12.94 -19.29
C GLN A 74 3.66 12.70 -18.63
N GLN A 75 3.48 11.56 -17.98
CA GLN A 75 2.24 11.23 -17.26
C GLN A 75 2.00 12.19 -16.10
N TYR A 76 3.04 12.57 -15.34
CA TYR A 76 2.93 13.63 -14.32
C TYR A 76 2.48 14.96 -14.92
N GLY A 77 3.07 15.36 -16.06
CA GLY A 77 2.70 16.57 -16.79
C GLY A 77 1.26 16.52 -17.30
N ASP A 78 0.78 15.38 -17.76
CA ASP A 78 -0.59 15.23 -18.26
C ASP A 78 -1.62 15.30 -17.12
N ILE A 79 -1.35 14.70 -15.96
CA ILE A 79 -2.19 14.89 -14.76
C ILE A 79 -2.26 16.37 -14.38
N ALA A 80 -1.11 17.05 -14.31
CA ALA A 80 -1.07 18.45 -13.97
C ALA A 80 -1.89 19.31 -14.95
N LYS A 81 -1.75 19.10 -16.26
CA LYS A 81 -2.54 19.81 -17.28
C LYS A 81 -4.05 19.58 -17.10
N LEU A 82 -4.47 18.35 -16.89
CA LEU A 82 -5.89 18.00 -16.72
C LEU A 82 -6.47 18.66 -15.45
N VAL A 83 -5.76 18.60 -14.35
CA VAL A 83 -6.19 19.16 -13.06
C VAL A 83 -6.25 20.69 -13.12
N LEU A 84 -5.15 21.34 -13.51
CA LEU A 84 -5.06 22.79 -13.53
C LEU A 84 -6.02 23.45 -14.54
N ALA A 85 -6.34 22.77 -15.64
CA ALA A 85 -7.33 23.25 -16.61
C ALA A 85 -8.77 23.21 -16.11
N LYS A 86 -9.09 22.39 -15.12
CA LYS A 86 -10.47 22.12 -14.66
C LYS A 86 -10.73 22.53 -13.20
N THR A 87 -9.74 23.08 -12.52
CA THR A 87 -9.81 23.49 -11.12
C THR A 87 -9.12 24.84 -10.91
N ASN A 88 -9.30 25.41 -9.73
CA ASN A 88 -8.58 26.62 -9.26
C ASN A 88 -7.37 26.28 -8.36
N ILE A 89 -6.83 25.07 -8.46
CA ILE A 89 -5.61 24.65 -7.78
C ILE A 89 -4.41 25.38 -8.39
N LYS A 90 -3.56 26.02 -7.55
CA LYS A 90 -2.38 26.76 -8.02
C LYS A 90 -1.16 25.85 -8.17
N GLU A 91 -0.99 24.87 -7.25
CA GLU A 91 0.14 23.92 -7.25
C GLU A 91 -0.36 22.49 -7.02
N LEU A 92 0.21 21.55 -7.78
CA LEU A 92 -0.02 20.11 -7.61
C LEU A 92 1.29 19.41 -7.29
N TRP A 93 1.33 18.74 -6.14
CA TRP A 93 2.43 17.89 -5.72
C TRP A 93 1.99 16.44 -5.72
N ILE A 94 2.80 15.59 -6.37
CA ILE A 94 2.52 14.14 -6.43
C ILE A 94 3.75 13.42 -5.86
N CYS A 95 3.53 12.52 -4.91
CA CYS A 95 4.58 11.73 -4.29
C CYS A 95 4.07 10.33 -3.93
N SER A 96 5.00 9.45 -3.56
CA SER A 96 4.66 8.16 -2.99
C SER A 96 3.98 8.32 -1.61
N ASP A 97 3.09 7.39 -1.27
CA ASP A 97 2.49 7.26 0.07
C ASP A 97 3.54 7.05 1.17
N SER A 98 4.71 6.47 0.84
CA SER A 98 5.85 6.38 1.75
C SER A 98 6.39 7.76 2.18
N VAL A 99 6.29 8.77 1.30
CA VAL A 99 6.70 10.15 1.61
C VAL A 99 5.74 10.78 2.63
N SER A 100 4.42 10.61 2.44
CA SER A 100 3.43 11.10 3.40
C SER A 100 3.55 10.38 4.75
N ALA A 101 3.74 9.05 4.74
CA ALA A 101 3.99 8.26 5.94
C ALA A 101 5.25 8.72 6.69
N CYS A 102 6.35 8.98 5.97
CA CYS A 102 7.59 9.50 6.54
C CYS A 102 7.38 10.89 7.14
N ALA A 103 6.71 11.79 6.42
CA ALA A 103 6.44 13.14 6.90
C ALA A 103 5.56 13.16 8.16
N ALA A 104 4.68 12.19 8.33
CA ALA A 104 3.82 12.05 9.50
C ALA A 104 4.52 11.37 10.69
N ALA A 105 5.44 10.44 10.44
CA ALA A 105 6.04 9.60 11.46
C ALA A 105 7.34 10.16 12.05
N VAL A 106 8.14 10.89 11.26
CA VAL A 106 9.46 11.38 11.67
C VAL A 106 9.61 12.89 11.39
N GLU A 107 10.00 13.63 12.42
CA GLU A 107 10.29 15.07 12.31
C GLU A 107 11.71 15.35 11.80
N ALA A 108 12.61 14.40 11.92
CA ALA A 108 14.02 14.48 11.57
C ALA A 108 14.42 13.33 10.62
N ASP A 109 15.71 13.02 10.58
CA ASP A 109 16.24 11.85 9.89
C ASP A 109 15.69 10.55 10.50
N GLY A 110 15.38 9.57 9.64
CA GLY A 110 14.82 8.30 10.11
C GLY A 110 14.41 7.38 9.00
N VAL A 111 13.93 6.20 9.40
CA VAL A 111 13.39 5.17 8.50
C VAL A 111 11.92 4.92 8.83
N VAL A 112 11.09 4.92 7.83
CA VAL A 112 9.68 4.52 7.92
C VAL A 112 9.44 3.32 7.03
N ILE A 113 8.82 2.29 7.58
CA ILE A 113 8.37 1.11 6.85
C ILE A 113 6.84 1.08 6.90
N ALA A 114 6.20 1.14 5.76
CA ALA A 114 4.77 0.97 5.62
C ALA A 114 4.48 -0.47 5.19
N ALA A 115 4.12 -1.32 6.15
CA ALA A 115 3.75 -2.72 5.93
C ALA A 115 2.23 -2.87 5.99
N GLY A 116 1.64 -3.17 4.87
CA GLY A 116 0.20 -3.39 4.68
C GLY A 116 -0.05 -4.57 3.74
N THR A 117 -0.94 -4.43 2.78
CA THR A 117 -1.13 -5.40 1.68
C THR A 117 0.19 -5.65 0.94
N GLY A 118 0.93 -4.58 0.59
CA GLY A 118 2.32 -4.60 0.15
C GLY A 118 3.24 -4.07 1.26
N ILE A 119 4.52 -3.83 0.93
CA ILE A 119 5.50 -3.23 1.84
C ILE A 119 6.34 -2.22 1.08
N THR A 120 6.66 -1.09 1.70
CA THR A 120 7.62 -0.12 1.19
C THR A 120 8.37 0.52 2.36
N ALA A 121 9.60 0.95 2.13
CA ALA A 121 10.40 1.66 3.11
C ALA A 121 10.96 2.95 2.51
N LEU A 122 10.99 4.00 3.32
CA LEU A 122 11.66 5.25 3.00
C LEU A 122 12.60 5.62 4.15
N ALA A 123 13.87 5.76 3.84
CA ALA A 123 14.86 6.36 4.74
C ALA A 123 15.13 7.80 4.32
N VAL A 124 15.24 8.67 5.31
CA VAL A 124 15.60 10.08 5.15
C VAL A 124 16.79 10.39 6.05
N GLY A 125 17.81 10.99 5.50
CA GLY A 125 19.06 11.28 6.21
C GLY A 125 19.68 12.60 5.82
N LYS A 126 20.81 12.90 6.47
CA LYS A 126 21.60 14.13 6.25
C LYS A 126 20.76 15.41 6.33
N ASN A 127 20.02 15.57 7.41
CA ASN A 127 19.10 16.69 7.62
C ASN A 127 18.05 16.78 6.50
N ARG A 128 17.48 15.62 6.11
CA ARG A 128 16.45 15.51 5.07
C ARG A 128 16.88 15.91 3.65
N THR A 129 18.18 15.91 3.39
CA THR A 129 18.72 16.17 2.05
C THR A 129 18.97 14.91 1.24
N MET A 130 18.93 13.74 1.90
CA MET A 130 18.99 12.42 1.25
C MET A 130 17.74 11.63 1.56
N ALA A 131 17.25 10.92 0.57
CA ALA A 131 16.16 9.97 0.71
C ALA A 131 16.48 8.71 -0.11
N HIS A 132 16.19 7.55 0.47
CA HIS A 132 16.38 6.26 -0.18
C HIS A 132 15.15 5.39 0.03
N SER A 133 14.54 4.93 -1.08
CA SER A 133 13.41 4.00 -1.06
C SER A 133 13.90 2.57 -1.25
N LEU A 134 13.33 1.64 -0.49
CA LEU A 134 13.57 0.20 -0.61
C LEU A 134 12.24 -0.53 -0.58
N ALA A 135 12.22 -1.73 -1.15
CA ALA A 135 11.02 -2.53 -1.32
C ALA A 135 9.95 -1.76 -2.14
N GLY A 136 8.73 -2.29 -2.21
CA GLY A 136 7.67 -1.65 -2.99
C GLY A 136 7.67 -2.07 -4.46
N ASP A 137 8.34 -3.18 -4.79
CA ASP A 137 8.42 -3.72 -6.17
C ASP A 137 7.14 -4.47 -6.59
N GLY A 138 6.16 -4.55 -5.68
CA GLY A 138 4.86 -5.15 -5.91
C GLY A 138 4.81 -6.65 -5.69
N PHE A 139 3.61 -7.17 -5.56
CA PHE A 139 3.32 -8.53 -5.09
C PHE A 139 3.82 -9.66 -5.99
N LEU A 140 4.09 -9.39 -7.27
CA LEU A 140 4.54 -10.42 -8.22
C LEU A 140 5.98 -10.87 -7.98
N ILE A 141 6.88 -9.94 -7.66
CA ILE A 141 8.32 -10.17 -7.60
C ILE A 141 8.98 -9.62 -6.33
N GLY A 142 8.25 -8.89 -5.49
CA GLY A 142 8.70 -8.26 -4.27
C GLY A 142 7.67 -8.40 -3.15
N ASP A 143 7.57 -7.35 -2.34
CA ASP A 143 6.66 -7.23 -1.19
C ASP A 143 6.93 -8.28 -0.09
N GLU A 144 8.18 -8.75 0.08
CA GLU A 144 8.58 -9.64 1.17
C GLU A 144 8.21 -9.01 2.52
N ALA A 145 7.68 -9.83 3.42
CA ALA A 145 7.13 -9.44 4.72
C ALA A 145 5.80 -8.66 4.71
N SER A 146 5.22 -8.37 3.54
CA SER A 146 3.87 -7.80 3.48
C SER A 146 2.80 -8.80 3.93
N ALA A 147 1.59 -8.31 4.21
CA ALA A 147 0.47 -9.20 4.51
C ALA A 147 0.14 -10.15 3.34
N TYR A 148 0.29 -9.68 2.09
CA TYR A 148 0.15 -10.55 0.93
C TYR A 148 1.21 -11.67 0.93
N TRP A 149 2.47 -11.34 1.17
CA TRP A 149 3.56 -12.32 1.22
C TRP A 149 3.31 -13.37 2.30
N ILE A 150 2.94 -12.95 3.52
CA ILE A 150 2.59 -13.86 4.64
C ILE A 150 1.45 -14.79 4.24
N GLY A 151 0.35 -14.24 3.71
CA GLY A 151 -0.79 -15.03 3.26
C GLY A 151 -0.44 -16.01 2.14
N ARG A 152 0.38 -15.58 1.18
CA ARG A 152 0.87 -16.42 0.08
C ARG A 152 1.76 -17.57 0.58
N MET A 153 2.66 -17.32 1.53
CA MET A 153 3.50 -18.35 2.13
C MET A 153 2.66 -19.39 2.89
N ALA A 154 1.65 -18.93 3.63
CA ALA A 154 0.75 -19.81 4.33
C ALA A 154 -0.13 -20.66 3.38
N LEU A 155 -0.65 -20.06 2.30
CA LEU A 155 -1.36 -20.81 1.25
C LEU A 155 -0.46 -21.84 0.55
N ASN A 156 0.81 -21.49 0.30
CA ASN A 156 1.78 -22.44 -0.24
C ASN A 156 1.97 -23.64 0.70
N SER A 157 2.15 -23.39 2.01
CA SER A 157 2.22 -24.46 3.03
C SER A 157 0.95 -25.31 3.06
N ALA A 158 -0.23 -24.70 3.01
CA ALA A 158 -1.52 -25.40 2.95
C ALA A 158 -1.63 -26.32 1.73
N LEU A 159 -1.29 -25.82 0.54
CA LEU A 159 -1.34 -26.62 -0.69
C LEU A 159 -0.32 -27.77 -0.70
N ARG A 160 0.85 -27.58 -0.09
CA ARG A 160 1.83 -28.66 0.10
C ARG A 160 1.30 -29.74 1.03
N ALA A 161 0.59 -29.38 2.11
CA ALA A 161 -0.06 -30.34 3.01
C ALA A 161 -1.13 -31.17 2.28
N ARG A 162 -1.98 -30.52 1.49
CA ARG A 162 -2.97 -31.18 0.62
C ARG A 162 -2.32 -32.26 -0.26
N ASP A 163 -1.19 -31.95 -0.85
CA ASP A 163 -0.47 -32.83 -1.77
C ASP A 163 0.43 -33.85 -1.06
N ARG A 164 0.48 -33.84 0.26
CA ARG A 164 1.38 -34.67 1.09
C ARG A 164 2.88 -34.45 0.76
N ARG A 165 3.23 -33.21 0.41
CA ARG A 165 4.62 -32.79 0.10
C ARG A 165 5.27 -32.01 1.26
N GLY A 166 4.90 -32.30 2.50
CA GLY A 166 5.16 -31.43 3.67
C GLY A 166 4.15 -30.29 3.73
N GLY A 167 4.46 -29.23 4.47
CA GLY A 167 3.51 -28.16 4.76
C GLY A 167 2.67 -28.48 5.99
N ASP A 168 1.65 -27.67 6.25
CA ASP A 168 0.89 -27.71 7.48
C ASP A 168 -0.61 -27.93 7.25
N SER A 169 -1.17 -28.93 7.92
CA SER A 169 -2.57 -29.35 7.76
C SER A 169 -3.56 -28.41 8.46
N GLU A 170 -3.14 -27.71 9.50
CA GLU A 170 -3.97 -26.72 10.19
C GLU A 170 -4.10 -25.44 9.35
N LEU A 171 -3.01 -24.99 8.74
CA LEU A 171 -3.04 -23.93 7.74
C LEU A 171 -3.97 -24.30 6.56
N LEU A 172 -3.97 -25.57 6.11
CA LEU A 172 -4.89 -26.02 5.09
C LEU A 172 -6.36 -25.94 5.55
N ALA A 173 -6.66 -26.41 6.74
CA ALA A 173 -8.02 -26.39 7.29
C ALA A 173 -8.53 -24.94 7.44
N VAL A 174 -7.70 -24.03 7.97
CA VAL A 174 -8.06 -22.63 8.14
C VAL A 174 -8.19 -21.92 6.79
N ALA A 175 -7.32 -22.21 5.82
CA ALA A 175 -7.43 -21.66 4.47
C ALA A 175 -8.72 -22.11 3.77
N CYS A 176 -9.04 -23.40 3.81
CA CYS A 176 -10.28 -23.93 3.25
C CYS A 176 -11.52 -23.25 3.84
N LYS A 177 -11.53 -23.07 5.16
CA LYS A 177 -12.62 -22.37 5.86
C LYS A 177 -12.70 -20.87 5.46
N HIS A 178 -11.57 -20.19 5.36
CA HIS A 178 -11.52 -18.76 5.05
C HIS A 178 -11.97 -18.44 3.63
N PHE A 179 -11.58 -19.28 2.67
CA PHE A 179 -11.92 -19.12 1.26
C PHE A 179 -13.18 -19.88 0.83
N ASP A 180 -13.88 -20.54 1.77
CA ASP A 180 -15.06 -21.38 1.51
C ASP A 180 -14.80 -22.39 0.37
N ALA A 181 -13.74 -23.16 0.51
CA ALA A 181 -13.25 -24.06 -0.55
C ALA A 181 -12.89 -25.44 -0.01
N GLU A 182 -13.21 -26.47 -0.78
CA GLU A 182 -12.65 -27.81 -0.53
C GLU A 182 -11.14 -27.83 -0.83
N PRO A 183 -10.33 -28.70 -0.19
CA PRO A 183 -8.88 -28.71 -0.35
C PRO A 183 -8.37 -28.68 -1.79
N TYR A 184 -9.00 -29.45 -2.69
CA TYR A 184 -8.62 -29.50 -4.11
C TYR A 184 -9.16 -28.36 -4.97
N GLN A 185 -10.11 -27.58 -4.42
CA GLN A 185 -10.68 -26.40 -5.08
C GLN A 185 -10.00 -25.11 -4.63
N LEU A 186 -9.28 -25.10 -3.50
CA LEU A 186 -8.72 -23.92 -2.86
C LEU A 186 -7.96 -23.01 -3.84
N ALA A 187 -7.04 -23.57 -4.62
CA ALA A 187 -6.27 -22.79 -5.58
C ALA A 187 -7.16 -22.16 -6.66
N HIS A 188 -8.14 -22.92 -7.18
CA HIS A 188 -9.08 -22.41 -8.18
C HIS A 188 -9.94 -21.27 -7.62
N VAL A 189 -10.48 -21.42 -6.43
CA VAL A 189 -11.28 -20.36 -5.77
C VAL A 189 -10.46 -19.10 -5.59
N VAL A 190 -9.24 -19.19 -5.06
CA VAL A 190 -8.35 -18.02 -4.87
C VAL A 190 -8.05 -17.32 -6.19
N HIS A 191 -7.83 -18.06 -7.28
CA HIS A 191 -7.56 -17.47 -8.60
C HIS A 191 -8.77 -16.79 -9.24
N GLN A 192 -10.00 -17.14 -8.85
CA GLN A 192 -11.23 -16.54 -9.37
C GLN A 192 -11.68 -15.28 -8.61
N LEU A 193 -10.99 -14.92 -7.53
CA LEU A 193 -11.34 -13.72 -6.77
C LEU A 193 -10.96 -12.44 -7.52
N ASP A 194 -11.89 -11.52 -7.68
CA ASP A 194 -11.68 -10.22 -8.34
C ASP A 194 -10.52 -9.41 -7.71
N ARG A 195 -10.34 -9.53 -6.40
CA ARG A 195 -9.29 -8.88 -5.61
C ARG A 195 -8.45 -9.91 -4.86
N SER A 196 -7.89 -10.86 -5.60
CA SER A 196 -7.13 -11.98 -5.01
C SER A 196 -5.96 -11.52 -4.12
N VAL A 197 -5.27 -10.45 -4.49
CA VAL A 197 -4.18 -9.88 -3.69
C VAL A 197 -4.66 -9.45 -2.31
N ASN A 198 -5.77 -8.71 -2.25
CA ASN A 198 -6.34 -8.27 -0.98
C ASN A 198 -6.89 -9.44 -0.14
N ALA A 199 -7.50 -10.43 -0.79
CA ALA A 199 -8.02 -11.60 -0.12
C ALA A 199 -6.90 -12.44 0.51
N ILE A 200 -5.80 -12.64 -0.22
CA ILE A 200 -4.59 -13.32 0.28
C ILE A 200 -3.96 -12.51 1.43
N ALA A 201 -3.85 -11.18 1.30
CA ALA A 201 -3.32 -10.33 2.36
C ALA A 201 -4.17 -10.41 3.65
N ASN A 202 -5.50 -10.45 3.52
CA ASN A 202 -6.39 -10.59 4.68
C ASN A 202 -6.22 -11.93 5.40
N PHE A 203 -5.80 -12.98 4.71
CA PHE A 203 -5.50 -14.28 5.31
C PHE A 203 -4.34 -14.22 6.32
N ALA A 204 -3.41 -13.27 6.20
CA ALA A 204 -2.30 -13.08 7.14
C ALA A 204 -2.76 -12.89 8.61
N LYS A 205 -3.96 -12.36 8.84
CA LYS A 205 -4.52 -12.22 10.19
C LYS A 205 -4.72 -13.59 10.85
N LEU A 206 -5.27 -14.56 10.09
CA LEU A 206 -5.49 -15.91 10.57
C LEU A 206 -4.17 -16.67 10.74
N VAL A 207 -3.17 -16.39 9.90
CA VAL A 207 -1.81 -16.91 10.10
C VAL A 207 -1.24 -16.44 11.43
N ASN A 208 -1.41 -15.15 11.76
CA ASN A 208 -0.98 -14.62 13.05
C ASN A 208 -1.74 -15.27 14.23
N GLU A 209 -3.05 -15.47 14.11
CA GLU A 209 -3.86 -16.14 15.14
C GLU A 209 -3.37 -17.58 15.37
N LEU A 210 -3.04 -18.31 14.31
CA LEU A 210 -2.47 -19.66 14.40
C LEU A 210 -1.09 -19.66 15.05
N ALA A 211 -0.22 -18.74 14.71
CA ALA A 211 1.11 -18.61 15.33
C ALA A 211 1.00 -18.34 16.84
N VAL A 212 0.10 -17.44 17.23
CA VAL A 212 -0.20 -17.16 18.65
C VAL A 212 -0.76 -18.38 19.38
N ALA A 213 -1.54 -19.22 18.68
CA ALA A 213 -2.07 -20.48 19.20
C ALA A 213 -1.02 -21.61 19.28
N GLY A 214 0.21 -21.39 18.78
CA GLY A 214 1.32 -22.34 18.87
C GLY A 214 1.55 -23.16 17.60
N ASN A 215 0.95 -22.80 16.46
CA ASN A 215 1.25 -23.46 15.19
C ASN A 215 2.65 -23.06 14.71
N GLU A 216 3.55 -24.04 14.62
CA GLU A 216 4.98 -23.83 14.29
C GLU A 216 5.18 -23.28 12.87
N ALA A 217 4.46 -23.81 11.88
CA ALA A 217 4.59 -23.36 10.49
C ALA A 217 4.12 -21.91 10.31
N ALA A 218 3.06 -21.49 11.00
CA ALA A 218 2.60 -20.11 11.01
C ALA A 218 3.61 -19.19 11.71
N TYR A 219 4.21 -19.63 12.82
CA TYR A 219 5.27 -18.90 13.52
C TYR A 219 6.49 -18.70 12.63
N GLU A 220 6.99 -19.75 11.96
CA GLU A 220 8.13 -19.66 11.04
C GLU A 220 7.90 -18.65 9.90
N ILE A 221 6.68 -18.59 9.36
CA ILE A 221 6.32 -17.59 8.33
C ILE A 221 6.41 -16.17 8.88
N LEU A 222 5.92 -15.94 10.10
CA LEU A 222 5.99 -14.62 10.73
C LEU A 222 7.40 -14.23 11.15
N ASP A 223 8.21 -15.18 11.61
CA ASP A 223 9.62 -14.97 11.96
C ASP A 223 10.44 -14.61 10.72
N ALA A 224 10.21 -15.28 9.60
CA ALA A 224 10.81 -14.91 8.32
C ALA A 224 10.39 -13.50 7.89
N ALA A 225 9.11 -13.14 8.02
CA ALA A 225 8.63 -11.79 7.71
C ALA A 225 9.31 -10.73 8.63
N ALA A 226 9.44 -11.02 9.92
CA ALA A 226 10.12 -10.12 10.85
C ALA A 226 11.60 -9.92 10.48
N SER A 227 12.27 -10.99 10.06
CA SER A 227 13.67 -10.96 9.60
C SER A 227 13.84 -10.06 8.38
N GLU A 228 12.92 -10.13 7.40
CA GLU A 228 12.93 -9.25 6.22
C GLU A 228 12.69 -7.78 6.60
N ILE A 229 11.77 -7.49 7.51
CA ILE A 229 11.56 -6.12 8.00
C ILE A 229 12.83 -5.56 8.65
N VAL A 230 13.53 -6.35 9.45
CA VAL A 230 14.81 -5.94 10.07
C VAL A 230 15.87 -5.69 8.99
N LEU A 231 15.94 -6.53 7.96
CA LEU A 231 16.87 -6.36 6.85
C LEU A 231 16.58 -5.07 6.08
N ILE A 232 15.33 -4.82 5.73
CA ILE A 232 14.89 -3.59 5.06
C ILE A 232 15.26 -2.37 5.91
N ALA A 233 14.92 -2.36 7.20
CA ALA A 233 15.17 -1.24 8.11
C ALA A 233 16.67 -0.92 8.25
N THR A 234 17.50 -1.95 8.45
CA THR A 234 18.94 -1.79 8.64
C THR A 234 19.64 -1.36 7.36
N THR A 235 19.21 -1.88 6.20
CA THR A 235 19.71 -1.45 4.91
C THR A 235 19.34 0.00 4.61
N ALA A 236 18.07 0.35 4.77
CA ALA A 236 17.57 1.72 4.57
C ALA A 236 18.34 2.75 5.42
N LYS A 237 18.57 2.42 6.70
CA LYS A 237 19.35 3.27 7.59
C LYS A 237 20.77 3.47 7.08
N ARG A 238 21.48 2.39 6.75
CA ARG A 238 22.86 2.45 6.24
C ARG A 238 23.00 3.30 4.98
N GLU A 239 22.07 3.20 4.03
CA GLU A 239 22.12 3.96 2.77
C GLU A 239 21.91 5.47 2.97
N CYS A 240 21.31 5.89 4.08
CA CYS A 240 21.12 7.30 4.42
C CYS A 240 22.14 7.87 5.40
N GLU A 241 22.92 7.04 6.10
CA GLU A 241 24.00 7.47 6.99
C GLU A 241 25.36 7.62 6.27
N GLY A 242 25.57 6.93 5.16
CA GLY A 242 26.79 6.94 4.33
C GLY A 242 26.96 8.20 3.55
#